data_88f738272289f8d1374ce85f30bbd6be
#
_entry.id   88f738272289f8d1374ce85f30bbd6be
#
_cell.length_a   1.000
_cell.length_b   1.000
_cell.length_c   1.000
_cell.angle_alpha   90.00
_cell.angle_beta   90.00
_cell.angle_gamma   90.00
#
_symmetry.space_group_name_H-M   'P 1'
#
loop_
_entity.id
_entity.type
_entity.pdbx_description
1 polymer ?
#
loop_
_entity_poly.entity_id
_entity_poly.type
_entity_poly.pdbx_seq_one_letter_code
_entity_poly.pdbx_strand_id
1 'polypeptide(L)'
;MRSWGKRPWHATCAFSQLLRICRSCPFHVEFDHRYYSVPARLVRREVEVVATASTVAVVCDGERVAQHMRSYGPRGEYVTVEAHMPDPHREYAGWSGDWFRRRASAVGPHTLAVAECILASRQVEQQSYRTCRALIGLGERNGNDVLEEACAKAGAISGRPTYKTVKTIVSQLAAQRKADPDEHAYLRGAEYYRDLDGEGAM
;
A
#
# COMPACT_ATOMS: atom_id res chain seq x y z
N MET A 1 -14.06 -43.62 -6.96
CA MET A 1 -12.66 -44.05 -7.05
C MET A 1 -12.00 -43.29 -8.18
N ARG A 2 -11.24 -42.23 -7.89
CA ARG A 2 -10.45 -41.52 -8.89
C ARG A 2 -9.00 -41.89 -8.67
N SER A 3 -8.43 -42.54 -9.65
CA SER A 3 -7.07 -43.03 -9.75
C SER A 3 -6.10 -41.84 -9.70
N TRP A 4 -5.34 -41.70 -8.64
CA TRP A 4 -4.23 -40.78 -8.52
C TRP A 4 -3.06 -41.33 -9.35
N GLY A 5 -2.84 -40.76 -10.53
CA GLY A 5 -1.65 -41.01 -11.32
C GLY A 5 -0.41 -40.63 -10.52
N LYS A 6 0.31 -41.63 -10.10
CA LYS A 6 1.65 -41.49 -9.47
C LYS A 6 2.58 -40.87 -10.51
N ARG A 7 2.89 -39.60 -10.39
CA ARG A 7 4.00 -39.00 -11.14
C ARG A 7 5.31 -39.39 -10.46
N PRO A 8 6.26 -39.94 -11.19
CA PRO A 8 7.52 -40.40 -10.63
C PRO A 8 8.42 -39.18 -10.31
N TRP A 9 8.47 -38.79 -9.08
CA TRP A 9 9.49 -37.91 -8.53
C TRP A 9 10.68 -38.78 -8.13
N HIS A 10 11.51 -39.16 -9.12
CA HIS A 10 12.64 -40.02 -8.89
C HIS A 10 13.81 -39.28 -8.29
N ALA A 11 14.22 -39.85 -7.18
CA ALA A 11 15.57 -39.97 -6.68
C ALA A 11 16.22 -38.69 -6.11
N THR A 12 15.94 -38.45 -4.90
CA THR A 12 16.87 -38.16 -3.80
C THR A 12 16.02 -37.97 -2.56
N CYS A 13 16.34 -38.59 -1.42
CA CYS A 13 15.56 -38.62 -0.20
C CYS A 13 14.74 -37.33 0.01
N ALA A 14 13.51 -37.28 -0.51
CA ALA A 14 12.61 -36.15 -0.28
C ALA A 14 11.93 -36.39 1.06
N PHE A 15 12.10 -35.46 1.98
CA PHE A 15 11.36 -35.45 3.24
C PHE A 15 10.11 -34.61 3.03
N SER A 16 8.93 -35.19 3.24
CA SER A 16 7.65 -34.49 3.15
C SER A 16 7.06 -34.30 4.54
N GLN A 17 6.63 -33.10 4.84
CA GLN A 17 5.99 -32.74 6.10
C GLN A 17 4.81 -31.82 5.88
N LEU A 18 3.68 -32.15 6.51
CA LEU A 18 2.50 -31.28 6.51
C LEU A 18 2.70 -30.17 7.56
N LEU A 19 2.68 -28.93 7.12
CA LEU A 19 2.92 -27.76 7.98
C LEU A 19 1.81 -26.72 7.81
N ARG A 20 1.51 -25.99 8.89
CA ARG A 20 0.67 -24.80 8.80
C ARG A 20 1.55 -23.57 8.63
N ILE A 21 1.10 -22.64 7.78
CA ILE A 21 1.77 -21.35 7.64
C ILE A 21 1.79 -20.66 9.00
N CYS A 22 2.97 -20.20 9.41
CA CYS A 22 3.20 -19.59 10.70
C CYS A 22 2.25 -18.40 10.95
N ARG A 23 1.64 -18.35 12.17
CA ARG A 23 0.76 -17.24 12.56
C ARG A 23 1.51 -15.94 12.85
N SER A 24 2.74 -16.04 13.33
CA SER A 24 3.60 -14.90 13.66
C SER A 24 4.32 -14.31 12.45
N CYS A 25 4.51 -15.12 11.40
CA CYS A 25 5.11 -14.70 10.11
C CYS A 25 4.11 -15.00 9.00
N PRO A 26 3.23 -14.06 8.64
CA PRO A 26 1.98 -14.34 7.92
C PRO A 26 2.14 -14.91 6.51
N PHE A 27 3.35 -15.01 5.96
CA PHE A 27 3.61 -15.59 4.64
C PHE A 27 4.89 -16.45 4.63
N HIS A 28 5.20 -17.12 5.76
CA HIS A 28 6.32 -18.06 5.83
C HIS A 28 5.90 -19.39 6.44
N VAL A 29 6.53 -20.46 5.98
CA VAL A 29 6.50 -21.79 6.61
C VAL A 29 7.84 -22.04 7.26
N GLU A 30 7.81 -22.62 8.46
CA GLU A 30 9.01 -23.05 9.15
C GLU A 30 9.37 -24.46 8.71
N PHE A 31 10.59 -24.65 8.24
CA PHE A 31 11.16 -25.95 7.95
C PHE A 31 12.62 -25.98 8.40
N ASP A 32 13.02 -26.98 9.19
CA ASP A 32 14.37 -27.15 9.72
C ASP A 32 14.90 -25.88 10.43
N HIS A 33 14.04 -25.25 11.27
CA HIS A 33 14.31 -23.99 11.98
C HIS A 33 14.64 -22.78 11.08
N ARG A 34 14.19 -22.79 9.85
CA ARG A 34 14.31 -21.67 8.89
C ARG A 34 12.94 -21.35 8.30
N TYR A 35 12.76 -20.11 7.84
CA TYR A 35 11.49 -19.61 7.37
C TYR A 35 11.53 -19.37 5.86
N TYR A 36 10.70 -20.11 5.12
CA TYR A 36 10.59 -20.01 3.67
C TYR A 36 9.29 -19.31 3.30
N SER A 37 9.38 -18.28 2.44
CA SER A 37 8.20 -17.51 2.05
C SER A 37 7.28 -18.30 1.13
N VAL A 38 5.98 -18.07 1.30
CA VAL A 38 4.91 -18.59 0.43
C VAL A 38 4.00 -17.45 0.02
N PRO A 39 3.31 -17.54 -1.13
CA PRO A 39 2.38 -16.51 -1.55
C PRO A 39 1.38 -16.14 -0.44
N ALA A 40 1.26 -14.84 -0.14
CA ALA A 40 0.46 -14.32 0.97
C ALA A 40 -1.02 -14.75 0.90
N ARG A 41 -1.54 -15.06 -0.29
CA ARG A 41 -2.92 -15.60 -0.49
C ARG A 41 -3.17 -16.93 0.24
N LEU A 42 -2.11 -17.65 0.61
CA LEU A 42 -2.20 -18.96 1.29
C LEU A 42 -2.16 -18.85 2.81
N VAL A 43 -2.12 -17.65 3.37
CA VAL A 43 -2.15 -17.44 4.82
C VAL A 43 -3.34 -18.19 5.44
N ARG A 44 -3.06 -18.92 6.54
CA ARG A 44 -4.00 -19.79 7.26
C ARG A 44 -4.39 -21.08 6.56
N ARG A 45 -3.81 -21.41 5.39
CA ARG A 45 -3.98 -22.72 4.78
C ARG A 45 -2.96 -23.73 5.30
N GLU A 46 -3.28 -24.99 5.20
CA GLU A 46 -2.32 -26.08 5.41
C GLU A 46 -1.56 -26.31 4.10
N VAL A 47 -0.27 -26.48 4.21
CA VAL A 47 0.61 -26.73 3.07
C VAL A 47 1.53 -27.90 3.37
N GLU A 48 1.89 -28.63 2.35
CA GLU A 48 2.87 -29.69 2.41
C GLU A 48 4.24 -29.13 2.01
N VAL A 49 5.25 -29.35 2.82
CA VAL A 49 6.63 -28.98 2.50
C VAL A 49 7.40 -30.23 2.09
N VAL A 50 7.92 -30.22 0.90
CA VAL A 50 8.74 -31.27 0.31
C VAL A 50 10.16 -30.77 0.19
N ALA A 51 11.08 -31.32 0.98
CA ALA A 51 12.48 -30.90 0.96
C ALA A 51 13.39 -31.97 0.39
N THR A 52 14.34 -31.55 -0.43
CA THR A 52 15.46 -32.33 -0.91
C THR A 52 16.76 -31.84 -0.25
N ALA A 53 17.90 -32.36 -0.66
CA ALA A 53 19.19 -31.84 -0.21
C ALA A 53 19.45 -30.38 -0.64
N SER A 54 18.91 -29.93 -1.76
CA SER A 54 19.19 -28.60 -2.31
C SER A 54 17.98 -27.67 -2.40
N THR A 55 16.76 -28.20 -2.30
CA THR A 55 15.53 -27.40 -2.52
C THR A 55 14.48 -27.69 -1.44
N VAL A 56 13.66 -26.66 -1.20
CA VAL A 56 12.45 -26.73 -0.39
C VAL A 56 11.29 -26.28 -1.27
N ALA A 57 10.36 -27.19 -1.57
CA ALA A 57 9.15 -26.91 -2.32
C ALA A 57 7.96 -26.89 -1.38
N VAL A 58 7.04 -25.96 -1.60
CA VAL A 58 5.78 -25.87 -0.86
C VAL A 58 4.64 -26.22 -1.81
N VAL A 59 3.81 -27.13 -1.39
CA VAL A 59 2.66 -27.66 -2.16
C VAL A 59 1.38 -27.35 -1.39
N CYS A 60 0.38 -26.84 -2.07
CA CYS A 60 -0.96 -26.62 -1.56
C CYS A 60 -1.98 -27.25 -2.50
N ASP A 61 -2.88 -28.08 -1.97
CA ASP A 61 -3.90 -28.79 -2.75
C ASP A 61 -3.32 -29.59 -3.95
N GLY A 62 -2.10 -30.13 -3.78
CA GLY A 62 -1.42 -30.91 -4.83
C GLY A 62 -0.67 -30.07 -5.87
N GLU A 63 -0.74 -28.75 -5.80
CA GLU A 63 -0.03 -27.82 -6.68
C GLU A 63 1.19 -27.22 -5.99
N ARG A 64 2.33 -27.16 -6.68
CA ARG A 64 3.52 -26.50 -6.17
C ARG A 64 3.38 -24.98 -6.26
N VAL A 65 3.27 -24.33 -5.09
CA VAL A 65 3.01 -22.89 -4.96
C VAL A 65 4.26 -22.06 -4.70
N ALA A 66 5.32 -22.66 -4.19
CA ALA A 66 6.63 -22.01 -3.99
C ALA A 66 7.76 -23.03 -4.06
N GLN A 67 8.95 -22.54 -4.44
CA GLN A 67 10.18 -23.32 -4.41
C GLN A 67 11.35 -22.40 -4.04
N HIS A 68 12.21 -22.87 -3.13
CA HIS A 68 13.37 -22.16 -2.65
C HIS A 68 14.61 -23.05 -2.72
N MET A 69 15.77 -22.43 -2.79
CA MET A 69 17.01 -23.11 -2.45
C MET A 69 17.00 -23.41 -0.95
N ARG A 70 17.37 -24.64 -0.58
CA ARG A 70 17.47 -25.01 0.84
C ARG A 70 18.62 -24.25 1.48
N SER A 71 18.34 -23.48 2.53
CA SER A 71 19.36 -22.85 3.33
C SER A 71 19.88 -23.78 4.41
N TYR A 72 21.16 -23.72 4.67
CA TYR A 72 21.87 -24.36 5.77
C TYR A 72 22.48 -23.30 6.71
N GLY A 73 22.07 -22.04 6.57
CA GLY A 73 22.49 -20.93 7.40
C GLY A 73 22.06 -21.02 8.87
N PRO A 74 22.13 -19.94 9.62
CA PRO A 74 21.77 -19.94 11.04
C PRO A 74 20.28 -20.24 11.26
N ARG A 75 19.94 -20.73 12.46
CA ARG A 75 18.54 -20.91 12.86
C ARG A 75 17.82 -19.56 12.87
N GLY A 76 16.57 -19.55 12.41
CA GLY A 76 15.76 -18.35 12.33
C GLY A 76 15.98 -17.52 11.05
N GLU A 77 16.79 -18.00 10.12
CA GLU A 77 16.99 -17.34 8.82
C GLU A 77 15.70 -17.31 8.00
N TYR A 78 15.48 -16.17 7.33
CA TYR A 78 14.34 -15.96 6.42
C TYR A 78 14.80 -16.01 4.97
N VAL A 79 14.28 -16.98 4.23
CA VAL A 79 14.45 -17.08 2.77
C VAL A 79 13.18 -16.52 2.12
N THR A 80 13.21 -15.23 1.77
CA THR A 80 12.04 -14.51 1.30
C THR A 80 12.15 -14.16 -0.18
N VAL A 81 11.13 -14.50 -0.95
CA VAL A 81 10.92 -14.06 -2.32
C VAL A 81 9.96 -12.88 -2.30
N GLU A 82 10.36 -11.75 -2.89
CA GLU A 82 9.58 -10.51 -2.87
C GLU A 82 8.18 -10.67 -3.48
N ALA A 83 8.04 -11.49 -4.52
CA ALA A 83 6.76 -11.79 -5.15
C ALA A 83 5.75 -12.48 -4.21
N HIS A 84 6.20 -13.07 -3.11
CA HIS A 84 5.35 -13.71 -2.11
C HIS A 84 4.80 -12.70 -1.08
N MET A 85 5.38 -11.50 -0.99
CA MET A 85 4.94 -10.49 -0.04
C MET A 85 3.54 -9.96 -0.39
N PRO A 86 2.68 -9.72 0.63
CA PRO A 86 1.46 -8.96 0.42
C PRO A 86 1.78 -7.57 -0.14
N ASP A 87 0.91 -7.04 -1.00
CA ASP A 87 1.12 -5.72 -1.63
C ASP A 87 1.42 -4.59 -0.62
N PRO A 88 0.73 -4.50 0.53
CA PRO A 88 1.07 -3.49 1.55
C PRO A 88 2.49 -3.63 2.11
N HIS A 89 3.00 -4.86 2.24
CA HIS A 89 4.36 -5.11 2.75
C HIS A 89 5.41 -4.80 1.68
N ARG A 90 5.13 -5.12 0.42
CA ARG A 90 5.99 -4.79 -0.72
C ARG A 90 6.11 -3.28 -0.90
N GLU A 91 4.97 -2.58 -0.83
CA GLU A 91 4.94 -1.11 -0.86
C GLU A 91 5.80 -0.52 0.28
N TYR A 92 5.64 -1.04 1.50
CA TYR A 92 6.41 -0.60 2.66
C TYR A 92 7.92 -0.88 2.53
N ALA A 93 8.31 -2.00 1.96
CA ALA A 93 9.71 -2.36 1.75
C ALA A 93 10.42 -1.39 0.78
N GLY A 94 9.68 -0.80 -0.17
CA GLY A 94 10.19 0.21 -1.10
C GLY A 94 10.26 1.63 -0.53
N TRP A 95 9.76 1.87 0.69
CA TRP A 95 9.75 3.21 1.27
C TRP A 95 11.12 3.62 1.81
N SER A 96 11.54 4.80 1.41
CA SER A 96 12.72 5.50 1.93
C SER A 96 12.40 6.97 2.13
N GLY A 97 13.19 7.68 2.94
CA GLY A 97 13.05 9.13 3.09
C GLY A 97 13.08 9.85 1.74
N ASP A 98 13.98 9.43 0.85
CA ASP A 98 14.11 10.01 -0.49
C ASP A 98 12.92 9.69 -1.40
N TRP A 99 12.30 8.53 -1.23
CA TRP A 99 11.08 8.20 -1.95
C TRP A 99 9.95 9.17 -1.56
N PHE A 100 9.78 9.44 -0.26
CA PHE A 100 8.77 10.39 0.22
C PHE A 100 9.06 11.82 -0.20
N ARG A 101 10.34 12.27 -0.16
CA ARG A 101 10.73 13.60 -0.65
C ARG A 101 10.41 13.79 -2.13
N ARG A 102 10.77 12.83 -2.97
CA ARG A 102 10.44 12.85 -4.42
C ARG A 102 8.94 12.87 -4.66
N ARG A 103 8.18 12.06 -3.93
CA ARG A 103 6.72 12.00 -4.09
C ARG A 103 6.05 13.30 -3.62
N ALA A 104 6.51 13.88 -2.52
CA ALA A 104 6.01 15.15 -2.00
C ALA A 104 6.37 16.33 -2.92
N SER A 105 7.58 16.35 -3.49
CA SER A 105 8.00 17.41 -4.43
C SER A 105 7.22 17.36 -5.74
N ALA A 106 6.75 16.19 -6.15
CA ALA A 106 5.87 16.06 -7.32
C ALA A 106 4.47 16.64 -7.09
N VAL A 107 4.04 16.79 -5.84
CA VAL A 107 2.79 17.48 -5.48
C VAL A 107 3.03 18.99 -5.44
N GLY A 108 4.06 19.45 -4.71
CA GLY A 108 4.41 20.84 -4.63
C GLY A 108 5.43 21.17 -3.52
N PRO A 109 5.98 22.40 -3.51
CA PRO A 109 7.03 22.81 -2.56
C PRO A 109 6.54 22.85 -1.11
N HIS A 110 5.30 23.25 -0.85
CA HIS A 110 4.77 23.28 0.51
C HIS A 110 4.52 21.89 1.05
N THR A 111 4.05 20.96 0.20
CA THR A 111 3.90 19.55 0.57
C THR A 111 5.26 18.91 0.88
N LEU A 112 6.31 19.25 0.12
CA LEU A 112 7.68 18.81 0.41
C LEU A 112 8.14 19.31 1.78
N ALA A 113 7.98 20.60 2.07
CA ALA A 113 8.38 21.18 3.35
C ALA A 113 7.68 20.51 4.55
N VAL A 114 6.38 20.22 4.43
CA VAL A 114 5.62 19.47 5.44
C VAL A 114 6.12 18.05 5.58
N ALA A 115 6.40 17.36 4.48
CA ALA A 115 6.93 15.99 4.51
C ALA A 115 8.31 15.94 5.19
N GLU A 116 9.19 16.89 4.94
CA GLU A 116 10.48 17.02 5.60
C GLU A 116 10.34 17.27 7.11
N CYS A 117 9.42 18.15 7.52
CA CYS A 117 9.10 18.36 8.92
C CYS A 117 8.64 17.08 9.62
N ILE A 118 7.81 16.27 8.92
CA ILE A 118 7.33 14.99 9.45
C ILE A 118 8.47 13.98 9.54
N LEU A 119 9.33 13.86 8.52
CA LEU A 119 10.48 12.96 8.52
C LEU A 119 11.46 13.31 9.64
N ALA A 120 11.76 14.62 9.82
CA ALA A 120 12.62 15.11 10.86
C ALA A 120 12.00 15.07 12.28
N SER A 121 10.71 14.80 12.42
CA SER A 121 10.02 14.78 13.72
C SER A 121 10.40 13.61 14.62
N ARG A 122 11.04 12.59 14.08
CA ARG A 122 11.46 11.37 14.77
C ARG A 122 12.96 11.17 14.63
N GLN A 123 13.56 10.56 15.64
CA GLN A 123 14.99 10.24 15.64
C GLN A 123 15.35 9.22 14.54
N VAL A 124 14.41 8.36 14.16
CA VAL A 124 14.53 7.41 13.06
C VAL A 124 13.44 7.71 12.03
N GLU A 125 13.84 8.11 10.82
CA GLU A 125 12.90 8.50 9.74
C GLU A 125 11.83 7.46 9.44
N GLN A 126 12.19 6.17 9.51
CA GLN A 126 11.28 5.04 9.23
C GLN A 126 10.01 5.07 10.08
N GLN A 127 10.08 5.61 11.31
CA GLN A 127 8.91 5.74 12.19
C GLN A 127 7.88 6.76 11.65
N SER A 128 8.32 7.67 10.79
CA SER A 128 7.49 8.71 10.18
C SER A 128 6.87 8.29 8.84
N TYR A 129 7.33 7.20 8.22
CA TYR A 129 6.90 6.80 6.87
C TYR A 129 5.39 6.59 6.74
N ARG A 130 4.74 5.99 7.74
CA ARG A 130 3.28 5.83 7.73
C ARG A 130 2.56 7.18 7.74
N THR A 131 3.11 8.18 8.44
CA THR A 131 2.54 9.53 8.49
C THR A 131 2.74 10.25 7.15
N CYS A 132 3.91 10.11 6.54
CA CYS A 132 4.19 10.65 5.19
C CYS A 132 3.29 9.99 4.14
N ARG A 133 3.09 8.66 4.20
CA ARG A 133 2.16 7.95 3.29
C ARG A 133 0.73 8.46 3.47
N ALA A 134 0.31 8.68 4.72
CA ALA A 134 -1.01 9.24 5.00
C ALA A 134 -1.17 10.66 4.46
N LEU A 135 -0.12 11.50 4.53
CA LEU A 135 -0.10 12.84 3.94
C LEU A 135 -0.30 12.79 2.43
N ILE A 136 0.49 11.99 1.71
CA ILE A 136 0.36 11.81 0.26
C ILE A 136 -1.03 11.27 -0.10
N GLY A 137 -1.56 10.33 0.67
CA GLY A 137 -2.91 9.78 0.50
C GLY A 137 -4.04 10.81 0.69
N LEU A 138 -3.80 11.96 1.34
CA LEU A 138 -4.76 13.06 1.32
C LEU A 138 -4.85 13.70 -0.07
N GLY A 139 -3.72 13.87 -0.76
CA GLY A 139 -3.70 14.39 -2.14
C GLY A 139 -4.36 13.43 -3.12
N GLU A 140 -4.10 12.13 -2.99
CA GLU A 140 -4.72 11.10 -3.84
C GLU A 140 -6.25 11.08 -3.73
N ARG A 141 -6.81 11.45 -2.56
CA ARG A 141 -8.27 11.44 -2.31
C ARG A 141 -8.95 12.77 -2.58
N ASN A 142 -8.30 13.89 -2.34
CA ASN A 142 -8.91 15.22 -2.40
C ASN A 142 -8.35 16.10 -3.53
N GLY A 143 -7.34 15.63 -4.23
CA GLY A 143 -6.59 16.37 -5.25
C GLY A 143 -5.28 16.94 -4.69
N ASN A 144 -4.25 16.95 -5.54
CA ASN A 144 -2.91 17.44 -5.18
C ASN A 144 -2.94 18.95 -4.90
N ASP A 145 -3.75 19.70 -5.64
CA ASP A 145 -3.89 21.16 -5.46
C ASP A 145 -4.46 21.52 -4.09
N VAL A 146 -5.45 20.74 -3.63
CA VAL A 146 -6.02 20.92 -2.28
C VAL A 146 -5.00 20.60 -1.20
N LEU A 147 -4.20 19.56 -1.41
CA LEU A 147 -3.15 19.19 -0.48
C LEU A 147 -2.07 20.28 -0.41
N GLU A 148 -1.62 20.79 -1.55
CA GLU A 148 -0.61 21.83 -1.62
C GLU A 148 -1.08 23.13 -0.95
N GLU A 149 -2.30 23.57 -1.23
CA GLU A 149 -2.93 24.73 -0.57
C GLU A 149 -3.05 24.54 0.95
N ALA A 150 -3.44 23.32 1.38
CA ALA A 150 -3.54 23.00 2.81
C ALA A 150 -2.17 23.00 3.49
N CYS A 151 -1.14 22.50 2.80
CA CYS A 151 0.23 22.51 3.30
C CYS A 151 0.77 23.93 3.41
N ALA A 152 0.49 24.82 2.46
CA ALA A 152 0.84 26.23 2.50
C ALA A 152 0.20 26.92 3.72
N LYS A 153 -1.12 26.73 3.93
CA LYS A 153 -1.84 27.25 5.08
C LYS A 153 -1.31 26.71 6.41
N ALA A 154 -1.01 25.41 6.47
CA ALA A 154 -0.45 24.78 7.67
C ALA A 154 0.94 25.34 8.02
N GLY A 155 1.79 25.60 7.01
CA GLY A 155 3.09 26.22 7.18
C GLY A 155 2.99 27.67 7.67
N ALA A 156 2.00 28.44 7.22
CA ALA A 156 1.75 29.80 7.68
C ALA A 156 1.26 29.85 9.15
N ILE A 157 0.50 28.85 9.60
CA ILE A 157 -0.01 28.78 10.97
C ILE A 157 1.09 28.34 11.95
N SER A 158 1.95 27.44 11.54
CA SER A 158 2.97 26.84 12.42
C SER A 158 4.27 26.57 11.66
N GLY A 159 5.40 26.99 12.25
CA GLY A 159 6.73 26.67 11.73
C GLY A 159 7.06 25.15 11.72
N ARG A 160 6.25 24.33 12.38
CA ARG A 160 6.34 22.86 12.37
C ARG A 160 4.96 22.23 12.12
N PRO A 161 4.48 22.25 10.88
CA PRO A 161 3.18 21.70 10.53
C PRO A 161 3.13 20.19 10.79
N THR A 162 2.00 19.73 11.33
CA THR A 162 1.77 18.31 11.60
C THR A 162 0.75 17.73 10.64
N TYR A 163 0.77 16.41 10.47
CA TYR A 163 -0.25 15.71 9.67
C TYR A 163 -1.68 16.04 10.13
N LYS A 164 -1.91 16.16 11.45
CA LYS A 164 -3.24 16.49 12.00
C LYS A 164 -3.73 17.86 11.52
N THR A 165 -2.86 18.87 11.58
CA THR A 165 -3.16 20.22 11.10
C THR A 165 -3.53 20.21 9.63
N VAL A 166 -2.70 19.59 8.79
CA VAL A 166 -2.95 19.49 7.34
C VAL A 166 -4.27 18.76 7.06
N LYS A 167 -4.52 17.63 7.73
CA LYS A 167 -5.76 16.87 7.55
C LYS A 167 -7.01 17.71 7.86
N THR A 168 -6.99 18.51 8.93
CA THR A 168 -8.10 19.41 9.29
C THR A 168 -8.33 20.46 8.20
N ILE A 169 -7.26 21.09 7.72
CA ILE A 169 -7.36 22.12 6.67
C ILE A 169 -7.84 21.50 5.35
N VAL A 170 -7.34 20.33 4.95
CA VAL A 170 -7.83 19.60 3.76
C VAL A 170 -9.33 19.34 3.88
N SER A 171 -9.80 18.89 5.05
CA SER A 171 -11.23 18.63 5.25
C SER A 171 -12.09 19.90 5.12
N GLN A 172 -11.59 21.03 5.60
CA GLN A 172 -12.26 22.32 5.47
C GLN A 172 -12.31 22.79 4.02
N LEU A 173 -11.19 22.72 3.30
CA LEU A 173 -11.11 23.09 1.88
C LEU A 173 -11.99 22.19 1.00
N ALA A 174 -11.98 20.89 1.26
CA ALA A 174 -12.83 19.94 0.53
C ALA A 174 -14.34 20.20 0.80
N ALA A 175 -14.70 20.60 2.01
CA ALA A 175 -16.06 20.97 2.34
C ALA A 175 -16.47 22.29 1.65
N GLN A 176 -15.58 23.29 1.62
CA GLN A 176 -15.81 24.55 0.94
C GLN A 176 -16.02 24.35 -0.57
N ARG A 177 -15.16 23.55 -1.24
CA ARG A 177 -15.31 23.22 -2.65
C ARG A 177 -16.58 22.43 -2.99
N LYS A 178 -17.12 21.69 -2.04
CA LYS A 178 -18.43 21.01 -2.19
C LYS A 178 -19.62 21.93 -1.93
N ALA A 179 -19.44 22.95 -1.11
CA ALA A 179 -20.46 23.92 -0.79
C ALA A 179 -20.56 25.05 -1.81
N ASP A 180 -19.57 25.17 -2.69
CA ASP A 180 -19.52 26.10 -3.82
C ASP A 180 -19.81 25.31 -5.12
N PRO A 181 -21.04 24.83 -5.33
CA PRO A 181 -21.46 24.33 -6.63
C PRO A 181 -21.50 25.55 -7.51
N ASP A 182 -20.83 25.48 -8.67
CA ASP A 182 -20.83 26.48 -9.75
C ASP A 182 -22.08 27.37 -9.69
N GLU A 183 -21.93 28.61 -9.22
CA GLU A 183 -23.02 29.59 -9.12
C GLU A 183 -23.67 29.85 -10.51
N HIS A 184 -23.02 29.37 -11.57
CA HIS A 184 -23.48 29.49 -12.94
C HIS A 184 -24.27 28.28 -13.48
N ALA A 185 -24.35 27.15 -12.75
CA ALA A 185 -25.04 25.95 -13.24
C ALA A 185 -26.58 26.09 -13.28
N TYR A 186 -27.13 27.12 -12.63
CA TYR A 186 -28.59 27.38 -12.58
C TYR A 186 -29.03 28.71 -13.16
N LEU A 187 -28.13 29.56 -13.65
CA LEU A 187 -28.51 30.75 -14.38
C LEU A 187 -28.80 30.34 -15.83
N ARG A 188 -30.06 30.08 -16.13
CA ARG A 188 -30.54 30.07 -17.50
C ARG A 188 -30.18 31.41 -18.09
N GLY A 189 -29.39 31.40 -19.18
CA GLY A 189 -28.88 32.62 -19.77
C GLY A 189 -29.99 33.61 -20.09
N ALA A 190 -29.66 34.90 -20.19
CA ALA A 190 -30.59 36.00 -20.49
C ALA A 190 -31.44 35.75 -21.75
N GLU A 191 -31.02 34.85 -22.63
CA GLU A 191 -31.77 34.44 -23.81
C GLU A 191 -33.05 33.66 -23.48
N TYR A 192 -33.07 32.89 -22.36
CA TYR A 192 -34.28 32.17 -21.98
C TYR A 192 -35.43 33.08 -21.52
N TYR A 193 -35.12 34.27 -21.01
CA TYR A 193 -36.14 35.24 -20.58
C TYR A 193 -36.57 36.19 -21.71
N ARG A 194 -35.88 36.24 -22.81
CA ARG A 194 -36.19 37.12 -23.95
C ARG A 194 -37.42 36.67 -24.74
N ASP A 195 -37.69 35.36 -24.72
CA ASP A 195 -38.83 34.77 -25.43
C ASP A 195 -40.15 34.84 -24.66
N LEU A 196 -40.12 35.26 -23.38
CA LEU A 196 -41.36 35.41 -22.55
C LEU A 196 -42.02 36.79 -22.66
N ASP A 197 -41.28 37.78 -23.17
CA ASP A 197 -41.80 39.15 -23.33
C ASP A 197 -42.47 39.40 -24.68
N GLY A 198 -42.52 38.38 -25.56
CA GLY A 198 -43.02 38.49 -26.93
C GLY A 198 -44.50 38.13 -27.15
N GLU A 199 -45.21 37.55 -26.21
CA GLU A 199 -46.61 37.11 -26.38
C GLU A 199 -47.60 37.88 -25.48
N GLY A 200 -47.59 39.20 -25.54
CA GLY A 200 -48.52 40.02 -24.74
C GLY A 200 -48.92 41.32 -25.42
N ALA A 201 -49.12 41.31 -26.72
CA ALA A 201 -49.69 42.47 -27.43
C ALA A 201 -50.55 42.02 -28.59
N MET A 202 -51.80 41.67 -28.31
CA MET A 202 -52.93 41.82 -29.26
C MET A 202 -54.24 41.90 -28.44
#